data_e587835873dcf609f88fd94c30a9be15
#
_entry.id   e587835873dcf609f88fd94c30a9be15
#
_cell.length_a   1.000
_cell.length_b   1.000
_cell.length_c   1.000
_cell.angle_alpha   90.00
_cell.angle_beta   90.00
_cell.angle_gamma   90.00
#
_symmetry.space_group_name_H-M   'P 1'
#
loop_
_entity.id
_entity.type
_entity.pdbx_description
1 polymer ?
#
loop_
_entity_poly.entity_id
_entity_poly.type
_entity_poly.pdbx_seq_one_letter_code
_entity_poly.pdbx_strand_id
1 'polypeptide(L)'
;MTGAVARRYAKALFALAKEEQALEQTAEQLQRMAALVDDPAIGPTLRSPLLSAERRRQLAQTLARELSLSDLLTRFVGVLADQQRLKQLPAMAEYFQLLLDQELGRVRITMRSARPLDAQQQEQIAGAFARLTGKHVVPTVAVDPELLGGIVVEVGSKVYDGSVRTQLERLAKELGGTAAL
;
A
#
# COMPACT_ATOMS: atom_id res chain seq x y z
N MET A 1 7.53 -4.17 7.54
CA MET A 1 6.92 -5.37 8.20
C MET A 1 5.74 -4.93 9.05
N THR A 2 4.55 -5.33 8.66
CA THR A 2 3.31 -4.99 9.38
C THR A 2 3.28 -5.72 10.72
N GLY A 3 3.27 -5.01 11.84
CA GLY A 3 3.31 -5.58 13.18
C GLY A 3 2.09 -6.48 13.48
N ALA A 4 2.26 -7.49 14.35
CA ALA A 4 1.18 -8.42 14.72
C ALA A 4 -0.10 -7.71 15.21
N VAL A 5 0.08 -6.57 15.90
CA VAL A 5 -1.01 -5.73 16.39
C VAL A 5 -1.79 -5.11 15.22
N ALA A 6 -1.10 -4.50 14.25
CA ALA A 6 -1.73 -3.88 13.09
C ALA A 6 -2.57 -4.91 12.31
N ARG A 7 -2.03 -6.10 12.10
CA ARG A 7 -2.76 -7.20 11.44
C ARG A 7 -4.02 -7.61 12.16
N ARG A 8 -3.99 -7.69 13.50
CA ARG A 8 -5.17 -8.06 14.31
C ARG A 8 -6.28 -7.03 14.19
N TYR A 9 -5.95 -5.73 14.30
CA TYR A 9 -6.93 -4.66 14.17
C TYR A 9 -7.48 -4.55 12.76
N ALA A 10 -6.63 -4.65 11.75
CA ALA A 10 -7.07 -4.63 10.35
C ALA A 10 -8.01 -5.80 10.03
N LYS A 11 -7.72 -7.02 10.53
CA LYS A 11 -8.63 -8.18 10.35
C LYS A 11 -9.98 -7.96 11.01
N ALA A 12 -10.01 -7.40 12.23
CA ALA A 12 -11.26 -7.13 12.94
C ALA A 12 -12.09 -6.07 12.19
N LEU A 13 -11.46 -4.98 11.75
CA LEU A 13 -12.12 -3.96 10.95
C LEU A 13 -12.62 -4.53 9.61
N PHE A 14 -11.83 -5.38 8.96
CA PHE A 14 -12.20 -6.02 7.70
C PHE A 14 -13.45 -6.90 7.85
N ALA A 15 -13.54 -7.69 8.93
CA ALA A 15 -14.71 -8.51 9.19
C ALA A 15 -15.98 -7.67 9.35
N LEU A 16 -15.91 -6.59 10.14
CA LEU A 16 -17.03 -5.66 10.33
C LEU A 16 -17.43 -4.93 9.03
N ALA A 17 -16.44 -4.44 8.28
CA ALA A 17 -16.69 -3.78 7.00
C ALA A 17 -17.29 -4.73 5.95
N LYS A 18 -16.97 -6.03 6.02
CA LYS A 18 -17.55 -7.06 5.17
C LYS A 18 -19.01 -7.32 5.53
N GLU A 19 -19.36 -7.38 6.82
CA GLU A 19 -20.74 -7.52 7.29
C GLU A 19 -21.60 -6.32 6.88
N GLU A 20 -21.05 -5.09 6.92
CA GLU A 20 -21.71 -3.87 6.48
C GLU A 20 -21.69 -3.65 4.96
N GLN A 21 -21.09 -4.55 4.18
CA GLN A 21 -20.91 -4.45 2.72
C GLN A 21 -20.21 -3.14 2.29
N ALA A 22 -19.31 -2.64 3.12
CA ALA A 22 -18.65 -1.34 2.98
C ALA A 22 -17.12 -1.45 2.84
N LEU A 23 -16.60 -2.56 2.29
CA LEU A 23 -15.16 -2.84 2.23
C LEU A 23 -14.37 -1.77 1.48
N GLU A 24 -14.80 -1.40 0.27
CA GLU A 24 -14.06 -0.43 -0.57
C GLU A 24 -14.13 0.97 0.04
N GLN A 25 -15.31 1.38 0.52
CA GLN A 25 -15.48 2.66 1.21
C GLN A 25 -14.61 2.75 2.48
N THR A 26 -14.59 1.68 3.27
CA THR A 26 -13.77 1.61 4.49
C THR A 26 -12.28 1.68 4.15
N ALA A 27 -11.83 0.99 3.10
CA ALA A 27 -10.45 1.05 2.65
C ALA A 27 -10.02 2.46 2.25
N GLU A 28 -10.86 3.16 1.47
CA GLU A 28 -10.59 4.52 1.03
C GLU A 28 -10.53 5.51 2.20
N GLN A 29 -11.50 5.45 3.11
CA GLN A 29 -11.52 6.29 4.30
C GLN A 29 -10.34 6.01 5.24
N LEU A 30 -9.99 4.73 5.40
CA LEU A 30 -8.86 4.30 6.23
C LEU A 30 -7.53 4.80 5.66
N GLN A 31 -7.37 4.79 4.33
CA GLN A 31 -6.19 5.35 3.68
C GLN A 31 -6.07 6.86 3.84
N ARG A 32 -7.18 7.61 3.68
CA ARG A 32 -7.20 9.05 3.94
C ARG A 32 -6.79 9.38 5.38
N MET A 33 -7.30 8.64 6.34
CA MET A 33 -6.92 8.83 7.75
C MET A 33 -5.46 8.43 8.01
N ALA A 34 -4.96 7.37 7.38
CA ALA A 34 -3.57 6.94 7.49
C ALA A 34 -2.60 8.00 6.95
N ALA A 35 -2.94 8.63 5.83
CA ALA A 35 -2.14 9.71 5.25
C ALA A 35 -1.97 10.91 6.22
N LEU A 36 -2.99 11.25 7.02
CA LEU A 36 -2.87 12.30 8.04
C LEU A 36 -1.92 11.90 9.19
N VAL A 37 -1.84 10.62 9.52
CA VAL A 37 -0.91 10.15 10.56
C VAL A 37 0.54 10.23 10.09
N ASP A 38 0.78 10.10 8.79
CA ASP A 38 2.11 10.21 8.19
C ASP A 38 2.44 11.64 7.73
N ASP A 39 1.45 12.54 7.73
CA ASP A 39 1.65 13.94 7.36
C ASP A 39 2.66 14.64 8.31
N PRO A 40 3.67 15.36 7.78
CA PRO A 40 4.69 16.01 8.61
C PRO A 40 4.15 17.08 9.57
N ALA A 41 3.04 17.75 9.24
CA ALA A 41 2.47 18.82 10.06
C ALA A 41 1.55 18.28 11.17
N ILE A 42 0.75 17.26 10.86
CA ILE A 42 -0.31 16.73 11.75
C ILE A 42 0.17 15.48 12.49
N GLY A 43 0.90 14.61 11.82
CA GLY A 43 1.31 13.31 12.31
C GLY A 43 2.07 13.32 13.63
N PRO A 44 3.05 14.23 13.86
CA PRO A 44 3.73 14.33 15.14
C PRO A 44 2.78 14.57 16.32
N THR A 45 1.76 15.41 16.12
CA THR A 45 0.71 15.67 17.13
C THR A 45 -0.13 14.42 17.39
N LEU A 46 -0.60 13.74 16.35
CA LEU A 46 -1.41 12.52 16.46
C LEU A 46 -0.67 11.37 17.16
N ARG A 47 0.65 11.28 16.94
CA ARG A 47 1.50 10.24 17.53
C ARG A 47 2.06 10.60 18.90
N SER A 48 1.86 11.84 19.37
CA SER A 48 2.46 12.32 20.60
C SER A 48 1.96 11.55 21.83
N PRO A 49 2.84 10.99 22.66
CA PRO A 49 2.46 10.36 23.92
C PRO A 49 2.06 11.40 25.00
N LEU A 50 2.38 12.68 24.77
CA LEU A 50 2.10 13.76 25.72
C LEU A 50 0.65 14.24 25.67
N LEU A 51 -0.12 13.86 24.64
CA LEU A 51 -1.53 14.17 24.56
C LEU A 51 -2.31 13.41 25.64
N SER A 52 -3.11 14.15 26.43
CA SER A 52 -4.07 13.52 27.32
C SER A 52 -5.07 12.65 26.54
N ALA A 53 -5.63 11.63 27.20
CA ALA A 53 -6.63 10.76 26.57
C ALA A 53 -7.82 11.57 26.01
N GLU A 54 -8.26 12.56 26.76
CA GLU A 54 -9.36 13.47 26.37
C GLU A 54 -9.05 14.22 25.07
N ARG A 55 -7.90 14.91 25.02
CA ARG A 55 -7.47 15.65 23.82
C ARG A 55 -7.28 14.76 22.61
N ARG A 56 -6.76 13.55 22.81
CA ARG A 56 -6.57 12.58 21.74
C ARG A 56 -7.90 12.11 21.17
N ARG A 57 -8.90 11.87 22.02
CA ARG A 57 -10.26 11.50 21.61
C ARG A 57 -10.95 12.64 20.86
N GLN A 58 -10.85 13.87 21.37
CA GLN A 58 -11.40 15.06 20.70
C GLN A 58 -10.78 15.26 19.31
N LEU A 59 -9.46 15.12 19.19
CA LEU A 59 -8.75 15.24 17.93
C LEU A 59 -9.20 14.15 16.93
N ALA A 60 -9.29 12.91 17.39
CA ALA A 60 -9.77 11.79 16.57
C ALA A 60 -11.21 12.03 16.06
N GLN A 61 -12.09 12.52 16.90
CA GLN A 61 -13.46 12.87 16.53
C GLN A 61 -13.55 14.04 15.54
N THR A 62 -12.69 15.06 15.72
CA THR A 62 -12.64 16.19 14.80
C THR A 62 -12.19 15.71 13.41
N LEU A 63 -11.12 14.93 13.34
CA LEU A 63 -10.62 14.37 12.09
C LEU A 63 -11.64 13.43 11.43
N ALA A 64 -12.36 12.64 12.22
CA ALA A 64 -13.42 11.78 11.70
C ALA A 64 -14.53 12.57 11.02
N ARG A 65 -14.92 13.71 11.59
CA ARG A 65 -15.91 14.63 10.99
C ARG A 65 -15.39 15.31 9.74
N GLU A 66 -14.20 15.89 9.79
CA GLU A 66 -13.57 16.57 8.64
C GLU A 66 -13.39 15.63 7.44
N LEU A 67 -13.03 14.39 7.67
CA LEU A 67 -12.88 13.37 6.64
C LEU A 67 -14.20 12.68 6.26
N SER A 68 -15.32 13.04 6.90
CA SER A 68 -16.62 12.39 6.69
C SER A 68 -16.53 10.87 6.80
N LEU A 69 -15.87 10.39 7.87
CA LEU A 69 -15.73 8.94 8.11
C LEU A 69 -17.09 8.31 8.44
N SER A 70 -17.26 7.06 8.02
CA SER A 70 -18.41 6.24 8.43
C SER A 70 -18.44 6.02 9.95
N ASP A 71 -19.60 5.66 10.48
CA ASP A 71 -19.76 5.37 11.92
C ASP A 71 -18.84 4.23 12.36
N LEU A 72 -18.68 3.19 11.52
CA LEU A 72 -17.74 2.10 11.75
C LEU A 72 -16.32 2.61 11.95
N LEU A 73 -15.84 3.42 11.02
CA LEU A 73 -14.47 3.91 11.05
C LEU A 73 -14.26 4.96 12.14
N THR A 74 -15.25 5.79 12.43
CA THR A 74 -15.23 6.74 13.55
C THR A 74 -15.06 6.02 14.88
N ARG A 75 -15.83 4.95 15.12
CA ARG A 75 -15.67 4.10 16.30
C ARG A 75 -14.31 3.44 16.36
N PHE A 76 -13.84 2.91 15.24
CA PHE A 76 -12.53 2.26 15.15
C PHE A 76 -11.39 3.22 15.50
N VAL A 77 -11.38 4.44 14.92
CA VAL A 77 -10.38 5.48 15.20
C VAL A 77 -10.44 5.91 16.67
N GLY A 78 -11.65 5.99 17.25
CA GLY A 78 -11.85 6.25 18.68
C GLY A 78 -11.16 5.20 19.57
N VAL A 79 -11.35 3.92 19.26
CA VAL A 79 -10.68 2.81 19.98
C VAL A 79 -9.15 2.91 19.85
N LEU A 80 -8.64 3.24 18.65
CA LEU A 80 -7.20 3.42 18.45
C LEU A 80 -6.64 4.62 19.24
N ALA A 81 -7.41 5.70 19.34
CA ALA A 81 -7.05 6.87 20.14
C ALA A 81 -6.94 6.52 21.62
N ASP A 82 -7.93 5.80 22.18
CA ASP A 82 -7.95 5.35 23.57
C ASP A 82 -6.78 4.40 23.88
N GLN A 83 -6.47 3.51 22.98
CA GLN A 83 -5.37 2.53 23.11
C GLN A 83 -3.99 3.09 22.72
N GLN A 84 -3.87 4.37 22.37
CA GLN A 84 -2.62 5.00 21.93
C GLN A 84 -1.99 4.32 20.70
N ARG A 85 -2.83 3.85 19.78
CA ARG A 85 -2.40 3.05 18.61
C ARG A 85 -2.56 3.76 17.27
N LEU A 86 -2.89 5.05 17.25
CA LEU A 86 -3.02 5.84 16.03
C LEU A 86 -1.76 5.79 15.16
N LYS A 87 -0.57 5.73 15.77
CA LYS A 87 0.70 5.57 15.05
C LYS A 87 0.80 4.30 14.20
N GLN A 88 -0.05 3.30 14.45
CA GLN A 88 -0.04 2.04 13.70
C GLN A 88 -1.09 2.04 12.58
N LEU A 89 -1.84 3.11 12.43
CA LEU A 89 -2.92 3.22 11.44
C LEU A 89 -2.43 3.01 10.00
N PRO A 90 -1.29 3.59 9.55
CA PRO A 90 -0.77 3.33 8.22
C PRO A 90 -0.53 1.84 7.95
N ALA A 91 0.10 1.14 8.90
CA ALA A 91 0.31 -0.30 8.78
C ALA A 91 -1.00 -1.12 8.81
N MET A 92 -2.04 -0.62 9.50
CA MET A 92 -3.37 -1.22 9.47
C MET A 92 -4.03 -1.02 8.11
N ALA A 93 -3.91 0.17 7.51
CA ALA A 93 -4.43 0.49 6.20
C ALA A 93 -3.79 -0.36 5.10
N GLU A 94 -2.47 -0.52 5.13
CA GLU A 94 -1.76 -1.43 4.22
C GLU A 94 -2.27 -2.87 4.31
N TYR A 95 -2.44 -3.38 5.53
CA TYR A 95 -2.90 -4.75 5.72
C TYR A 95 -4.38 -4.92 5.35
N PHE A 96 -5.22 -3.93 5.63
CA PHE A 96 -6.63 -3.91 5.20
C PHE A 96 -6.72 -3.96 3.67
N GLN A 97 -5.90 -3.18 2.98
CA GLN A 97 -5.83 -3.16 1.53
C GLN A 97 -5.42 -4.52 0.95
N LEU A 98 -4.45 -5.19 1.60
CA LEU A 98 -4.04 -6.55 1.22
C LEU A 98 -5.23 -7.54 1.32
N LEU A 99 -6.00 -7.47 2.41
CA LEU A 99 -7.18 -8.31 2.61
C LEU A 99 -8.27 -8.02 1.56
N LEU A 100 -8.49 -6.74 1.25
CA LEU A 100 -9.44 -6.31 0.23
C LEU A 100 -9.05 -6.83 -1.16
N ASP A 101 -7.78 -6.70 -1.52
CA ASP A 101 -7.29 -7.20 -2.81
C ASP A 101 -7.40 -8.74 -2.91
N GLN A 102 -7.19 -9.45 -1.80
CA GLN A 102 -7.42 -10.91 -1.74
C GLN A 102 -8.89 -11.28 -1.91
N GLU A 103 -9.78 -10.58 -1.23
CA GLU A 103 -11.23 -10.80 -1.29
C GLU A 103 -11.78 -10.55 -2.71
N LEU A 104 -11.28 -9.50 -3.37
CA LEU A 104 -11.70 -9.11 -4.72
C LEU A 104 -10.94 -9.84 -5.84
N GLY A 105 -10.07 -10.79 -5.49
CA GLY A 105 -9.25 -11.49 -6.50
C GLY A 105 -8.34 -10.56 -7.28
N ARG A 106 -7.94 -9.42 -6.71
CA ARG A 106 -7.05 -8.43 -7.31
C ARG A 106 -5.58 -8.70 -6.95
N VAL A 107 -4.69 -8.27 -7.82
CA VAL A 107 -3.25 -8.22 -7.56
C VAL A 107 -2.73 -6.84 -7.93
N ARG A 108 -2.09 -6.16 -6.99
CA ARG A 108 -1.40 -4.89 -7.27
C ARG A 108 -0.03 -5.16 -7.82
N ILE A 109 0.31 -4.45 -8.88
CA ILE A 109 1.66 -4.45 -9.43
C ILE A 109 2.21 -3.03 -9.43
N THR A 110 3.48 -2.87 -9.05
CA THR A 110 4.20 -1.61 -9.20
C THR A 110 5.14 -1.73 -10.39
N MET A 111 4.94 -0.89 -11.39
CA MET A 111 5.77 -0.81 -12.59
C MET A 111 6.70 0.40 -12.46
N ARG A 112 8.01 0.18 -12.42
CA ARG A 112 9.01 1.24 -12.49
C ARG A 112 9.67 1.23 -13.87
N SER A 113 9.75 2.38 -14.51
CA SER A 113 10.35 2.54 -15.83
C SER A 113 11.20 3.80 -15.90
N ALA A 114 12.23 3.80 -16.78
CA ALA A 114 13.10 4.96 -16.98
C ALA A 114 12.37 6.18 -17.56
N ARG A 115 11.23 5.97 -18.22
CA ARG A 115 10.41 7.00 -18.87
C ARG A 115 8.94 6.74 -18.58
N PRO A 116 8.08 7.78 -18.66
CA PRO A 116 6.64 7.59 -18.53
C PRO A 116 6.13 6.53 -19.52
N LEU A 117 5.32 5.62 -19.04
CA LEU A 117 4.64 4.61 -19.87
C LEU A 117 3.32 5.20 -20.38
N ASP A 118 3.06 5.02 -21.67
CA ASP A 118 1.75 5.36 -22.21
C ASP A 118 0.67 4.34 -21.79
N ALA A 119 -0.61 4.69 -22.00
CA ALA A 119 -1.74 3.88 -21.57
C ALA A 119 -1.72 2.48 -22.20
N GLN A 120 -1.33 2.37 -23.47
CA GLN A 120 -1.27 1.11 -24.19
C GLN A 120 -0.18 0.19 -23.62
N GLN A 121 0.99 0.74 -23.30
CA GLN A 121 2.08 0.00 -22.67
C GLN A 121 1.67 -0.53 -21.28
N GLN A 122 1.03 0.33 -20.48
CA GLN A 122 0.53 -0.05 -19.14
C GLN A 122 -0.48 -1.18 -19.26
N GLU A 123 -1.43 -1.11 -20.20
CA GLU A 123 -2.45 -2.13 -20.41
C GLU A 123 -1.84 -3.46 -20.90
N GLN A 124 -0.89 -3.42 -21.82
CA GLN A 124 -0.18 -4.61 -22.31
C GLN A 124 0.54 -5.34 -21.16
N ILE A 125 1.26 -4.60 -20.31
CA ILE A 125 1.97 -5.16 -19.17
C ILE A 125 0.98 -5.73 -18.16
N ALA A 126 -0.05 -4.96 -17.78
CA ALA A 126 -1.08 -5.41 -16.87
C ALA A 126 -1.79 -6.68 -17.39
N GLY A 127 -2.10 -6.74 -18.69
CA GLY A 127 -2.68 -7.90 -19.32
C GLY A 127 -1.77 -9.13 -19.32
N ALA A 128 -0.47 -8.95 -19.50
CA ALA A 128 0.49 -10.04 -19.38
C ALA A 128 0.52 -10.63 -17.96
N PHE A 129 0.55 -9.76 -16.95
CA PHE A 129 0.51 -10.18 -15.54
C PHE A 129 -0.85 -10.74 -15.11
N ALA A 130 -1.95 -10.26 -15.68
CA ALA A 130 -3.28 -10.83 -15.45
C ALA A 130 -3.33 -12.30 -15.95
N ARG A 131 -2.78 -12.58 -17.13
CA ARG A 131 -2.67 -13.96 -17.64
C ARG A 131 -1.75 -14.83 -16.78
N LEU A 132 -0.63 -14.26 -16.29
CA LEU A 132 0.34 -14.99 -15.45
C LEU A 132 -0.24 -15.34 -14.06
N THR A 133 -1.02 -14.43 -13.47
CA THR A 133 -1.52 -14.57 -12.10
C THR A 133 -2.93 -15.16 -12.03
N GLY A 134 -3.69 -15.13 -13.13
CA GLY A 134 -5.11 -15.49 -13.16
C GLY A 134 -6.01 -14.52 -12.38
N LYS A 135 -5.51 -13.30 -12.06
CA LYS A 135 -6.20 -12.31 -11.23
C LYS A 135 -6.36 -10.99 -11.95
N HIS A 136 -7.28 -10.17 -11.46
CA HIS A 136 -7.41 -8.79 -11.94
C HIS A 136 -6.19 -7.96 -11.46
N VAL A 137 -5.45 -7.37 -12.40
CA VAL A 137 -4.25 -6.59 -12.11
C VAL A 137 -4.59 -5.13 -11.93
N VAL A 138 -4.15 -4.53 -10.81
CA VAL A 138 -4.24 -3.10 -10.54
C VAL A 138 -2.85 -2.51 -10.66
N PRO A 139 -2.52 -1.80 -11.77
CA PRO A 139 -1.19 -1.26 -11.99
C PRO A 139 -0.98 0.07 -11.24
N THR A 140 0.20 0.24 -10.68
CA THR A 140 0.74 1.52 -10.23
C THR A 140 2.02 1.79 -11.01
N VAL A 141 2.16 2.98 -11.59
CA VAL A 141 3.33 3.34 -12.41
C VAL A 141 4.14 4.39 -11.69
N ALA A 142 5.45 4.19 -11.63
CA ALA A 142 6.42 5.15 -11.14
C ALA A 142 7.54 5.33 -12.18
N VAL A 143 7.98 6.58 -12.38
CA VAL A 143 9.15 6.86 -13.19
C VAL A 143 10.37 6.82 -12.27
N ASP A 144 11.37 6.02 -12.66
CA ASP A 144 12.62 5.85 -11.94
C ASP A 144 13.79 6.20 -12.89
N PRO A 145 14.32 7.45 -12.81
CA PRO A 145 15.39 7.90 -13.68
C PRO A 145 16.72 7.14 -13.49
N GLU A 146 16.88 6.41 -12.38
CA GLU A 146 18.07 5.58 -12.14
C GLU A 146 18.08 4.31 -13.00
N LEU A 147 16.96 3.94 -13.56
CA LEU A 147 16.88 2.89 -14.56
C LEU A 147 17.43 3.43 -15.89
N LEU A 148 18.49 2.82 -16.40
CA LEU A 148 19.06 3.16 -17.72
C LEU A 148 18.08 2.92 -18.87
N GLY A 149 17.10 2.01 -18.67
CA GLY A 149 16.06 1.61 -19.60
C GLY A 149 15.40 0.31 -19.18
N GLY A 150 14.35 -0.08 -19.90
CA GLY A 150 13.56 -1.25 -19.55
C GLY A 150 12.53 -0.97 -18.46
N ILE A 151 12.04 -2.03 -17.84
CA ILE A 151 10.99 -1.95 -16.81
C ILE A 151 11.26 -2.96 -15.69
N VAL A 152 10.96 -2.56 -14.47
CA VAL A 152 10.93 -3.41 -13.29
C VAL A 152 9.50 -3.50 -12.79
N VAL A 153 8.98 -4.71 -12.64
CA VAL A 153 7.62 -4.95 -12.16
C VAL A 153 7.66 -5.72 -10.85
N GLU A 154 7.08 -5.14 -9.81
CA GLU A 154 6.93 -5.77 -8.51
C GLU A 154 5.51 -6.30 -8.35
N VAL A 155 5.38 -7.57 -7.97
CA VAL A 155 4.11 -8.26 -7.74
C VAL A 155 4.15 -8.88 -6.35
N GLY A 156 3.62 -8.18 -5.36
CA GLY A 156 3.75 -8.58 -3.96
C GLY A 156 5.22 -8.65 -3.52
N SER A 157 5.73 -9.84 -3.21
CA SER A 157 7.15 -10.05 -2.84
C SER A 157 8.05 -10.47 -4.01
N LYS A 158 7.50 -10.62 -5.21
CA LYS A 158 8.26 -11.02 -6.40
C LYS A 158 8.61 -9.80 -7.24
N VAL A 159 9.86 -9.73 -7.69
CA VAL A 159 10.35 -8.69 -8.58
C VAL A 159 10.71 -9.33 -9.93
N TYR A 160 10.13 -8.77 -10.99
CA TYR A 160 10.44 -9.11 -12.36
C TYR A 160 11.25 -7.97 -12.97
N ASP A 161 12.55 -8.17 -13.03
CA ASP A 161 13.49 -7.17 -13.51
C ASP A 161 13.86 -7.40 -14.97
N GLY A 162 13.31 -6.55 -15.83
CA GLY A 162 13.60 -6.42 -17.26
C GLY A 162 14.43 -5.18 -17.59
N SER A 163 15.17 -4.62 -16.64
CA SER A 163 16.01 -3.45 -16.86
C SER A 163 17.19 -3.75 -17.77
N VAL A 164 17.60 -2.74 -18.55
CA VAL A 164 18.79 -2.82 -19.40
C VAL A 164 20.05 -3.10 -18.56
N ARG A 165 20.13 -2.57 -17.35
CA ARG A 165 21.23 -2.83 -16.42
C ARG A 165 21.38 -4.33 -16.13
N THR A 166 20.30 -4.98 -15.74
CA THR A 166 20.31 -6.43 -15.44
C THR A 166 20.64 -7.26 -16.68
N GLN A 167 20.17 -6.84 -17.86
CA GLN A 167 20.50 -7.52 -19.11
C GLN A 167 21.98 -7.39 -19.44
N LEU A 168 22.58 -6.19 -19.28
CA LEU A 168 24.01 -5.98 -19.49
C LEU A 168 24.87 -6.77 -18.48
N GLU A 169 24.44 -6.82 -17.21
CA GLU A 169 25.15 -7.60 -16.19
C GLU A 169 25.13 -9.11 -16.50
N ARG A 170 24.02 -9.62 -17.02
CA ARG A 170 23.93 -11.03 -17.48
C ARG A 170 24.87 -11.30 -18.65
N LEU A 171 24.84 -10.41 -19.66
CA LEU A 171 25.74 -10.53 -20.82
C LEU A 171 27.21 -10.44 -20.40
N ALA A 172 27.56 -9.53 -19.50
CA ALA A 172 28.93 -9.43 -19.01
C ALA A 172 29.39 -10.70 -18.27
N LYS A 173 28.49 -11.33 -17.49
CA LYS A 173 28.79 -12.63 -16.83
C LYS A 173 28.94 -13.76 -17.84
N GLU A 174 28.09 -13.82 -18.87
CA GLU A 174 28.17 -14.84 -19.92
C GLU A 174 29.45 -14.70 -20.74
N LEU A 175 29.86 -13.46 -21.09
CA LEU A 175 31.08 -13.19 -21.83
C LEU A 175 32.36 -13.33 -20.96
N GLY A 176 32.30 -12.95 -19.68
CA GLY A 176 33.40 -13.09 -18.73
C GLY A 176 33.64 -14.53 -18.25
N GLY A 177 32.63 -15.40 -18.35
CA GLY A 177 32.75 -16.83 -18.05
C GLY A 177 33.49 -17.63 -19.13
N THR A 178 33.77 -17.03 -20.30
CA THR A 178 34.51 -17.68 -21.40
C THR A 178 36.01 -17.38 -21.38
N ALA A 179 36.51 -16.58 -20.42
CA ALA A 179 37.93 -16.20 -20.32
C ALA A 179 38.67 -16.94 -19.19
N ALA A 180 38.28 -18.18 -18.87
CA ALA A 180 39.00 -19.06 -17.95
C ALA A 180 39.21 -20.43 -18.61
N LEU A 181 40.17 -20.47 -19.54
CA LEU A 181 40.92 -21.66 -19.95
C LEU A 181 42.40 -21.41 -19.84
#